data_6b80a3e56836916160ae743248b1a5b1
#
_entry.id   6b80a3e56836916160ae743248b1a5b1
#
_cell.length_a   1.000
_cell.length_b   1.000
_cell.length_c   1.000
_cell.angle_alpha   90.00
_cell.angle_beta   90.00
_cell.angle_gamma   90.00
#
_symmetry.space_group_name_H-M   'P 1'
#
loop_
_entity.id
_entity.type
_entity.pdbx_description
1 polymer ?
#
loop_
_entity_poly.entity_id
_entity_poly.type
_entity_poly.pdbx_seq_one_letter_code
_entity_poly.pdbx_strand_id
1 'polypeptide(L)'
;MDKYSKTLVLDSSYMPRSIISSLRAFSIIYKGNAAVVENFDVQFKVCDPSLVIYKPAVIRVPKYVNTHIHKVPLTRENIFKRDNHTCVYCGYNDNTRKLTIDHVIPQSKGGLNSWDNLVTACGKCNGEKADLTLEEFGKEIPVPVRPHYLMLMKSVAHIPDNWRPYLF
;
A
#
# COMPACT_ATOMS: atom_id res chain seq x y z
N MET A 1 17.02 -0.55 -4.63
CA MET A 1 16.24 -1.59 -5.34
C MET A 1 15.49 -0.92 -6.48
N ASP A 2 15.50 -1.52 -7.67
CA ASP A 2 14.77 -0.97 -8.83
C ASP A 2 13.26 -0.95 -8.52
N LYS A 3 12.65 0.22 -8.55
CA LYS A 3 11.22 0.49 -8.31
C LYS A 3 10.30 -0.41 -9.17
N TYR A 4 10.78 -0.83 -10.33
CA TYR A 4 10.05 -1.61 -11.33
C TYR A 4 10.45 -3.10 -11.39
N SER A 5 11.05 -3.62 -10.31
CA SER A 5 11.53 -5.00 -10.26
C SER A 5 10.48 -6.02 -9.77
N LYS A 6 9.31 -5.53 -9.34
CA LYS A 6 8.22 -6.33 -8.78
C LYS A 6 6.94 -6.17 -9.57
N THR A 7 6.12 -7.21 -9.59
CA THR A 7 4.82 -7.30 -10.28
C THR A 7 3.77 -7.79 -9.31
N LEU A 8 2.61 -7.12 -9.29
CA LEU A 8 1.42 -7.56 -8.55
C LEU A 8 0.71 -8.67 -9.33
N VAL A 9 0.37 -9.76 -8.64
CA VAL A 9 -0.40 -10.87 -9.20
C VAL A 9 -1.82 -10.83 -8.66
N LEU A 10 -2.79 -10.76 -9.57
CA LEU A 10 -4.21 -10.86 -9.30
C LEU A 10 -4.74 -12.25 -9.66
N ASP A 11 -5.79 -12.70 -9.00
CA ASP A 11 -6.55 -13.88 -9.41
C ASP A 11 -7.59 -13.56 -10.50
N SER A 12 -8.41 -14.56 -10.87
CA SER A 12 -9.48 -14.40 -11.87
C SER A 12 -10.53 -13.35 -11.49
N SER A 13 -10.69 -13.05 -10.20
CA SER A 13 -11.63 -12.05 -9.65
C SER A 13 -10.97 -10.69 -9.41
N TYR A 14 -9.77 -10.44 -9.98
CA TYR A 14 -8.97 -9.23 -9.77
C TYR A 14 -8.57 -8.97 -8.31
N MET A 15 -8.63 -9.98 -7.46
CA MET A 15 -8.16 -9.87 -6.08
C MET A 15 -6.65 -10.07 -6.01
N PRO A 16 -5.92 -9.18 -5.30
CA PRO A 16 -4.48 -9.29 -5.18
C PRO A 16 -4.07 -10.53 -4.38
N ARG A 17 -3.07 -11.25 -4.91
CA ARG A 17 -2.64 -12.56 -4.40
C ARG A 17 -1.24 -12.58 -3.86
N SER A 18 -0.32 -12.02 -4.61
CA SER A 18 1.11 -12.05 -4.29
C SER A 18 1.86 -10.98 -5.06
N ILE A 19 3.10 -10.76 -4.64
CA ILE A 19 4.06 -9.90 -5.32
C ILE A 19 5.24 -10.77 -5.70
N ILE A 20 5.58 -10.78 -6.98
CA ILE A 20 6.68 -11.57 -7.55
C ILE A 20 7.68 -10.67 -8.29
N SER A 21 8.83 -11.20 -8.70
CA SER A 21 9.74 -10.43 -9.57
C SER A 21 9.16 -10.28 -10.97
N SER A 22 9.46 -9.16 -11.63
CA SER A 22 8.98 -8.89 -13.00
C SER A 22 9.48 -9.94 -14.01
N LEU A 23 10.68 -10.50 -13.79
CA LEU A 23 11.20 -11.62 -14.61
C LEU A 23 10.34 -12.88 -14.46
N ARG A 24 9.95 -13.23 -13.22
CA ARG A 24 9.08 -14.37 -12.97
C ARG A 24 7.69 -14.13 -13.57
N ALA A 25 7.16 -12.92 -13.45
CA ALA A 25 5.89 -12.53 -14.08
C ALA A 25 5.95 -12.72 -15.60
N PHE A 26 7.01 -12.23 -16.24
CA PHE A 26 7.24 -12.42 -17.68
C PHE A 26 7.25 -13.89 -18.07
N SER A 27 7.96 -14.75 -17.31
CA SER A 27 7.99 -16.19 -17.57
C SER A 27 6.61 -16.85 -17.49
N ILE A 28 5.75 -16.39 -16.57
CA ILE A 28 4.39 -16.92 -16.43
C ILE A 28 3.51 -16.47 -17.61
N ILE A 29 3.65 -15.20 -18.04
CA ILE A 29 2.95 -14.66 -19.22
C ILE A 29 3.37 -15.40 -20.49
N TYR A 30 4.68 -15.58 -20.69
CA TYR A 30 5.23 -16.25 -21.86
C TYR A 30 4.73 -17.70 -22.00
N LYS A 31 4.49 -18.39 -20.89
CA LYS A 31 3.91 -19.73 -20.84
C LYS A 31 2.38 -19.74 -21.04
N GLY A 32 1.74 -18.60 -21.26
CA GLY A 32 0.29 -18.49 -21.41
C GLY A 32 -0.52 -18.66 -20.11
N ASN A 33 0.15 -18.63 -18.94
CA ASN A 33 -0.49 -18.87 -17.63
C ASN A 33 -0.94 -17.59 -16.91
N ALA A 34 -0.75 -16.41 -17.50
CA ALA A 34 -1.24 -15.15 -17.01
C ALA A 34 -1.45 -14.15 -18.16
N ALA A 35 -2.37 -13.22 -17.96
CA ALA A 35 -2.57 -12.05 -18.83
C ALA A 35 -1.97 -10.81 -18.17
N VAL A 36 -1.40 -9.92 -18.97
CA VAL A 36 -0.98 -8.60 -18.52
C VAL A 36 -2.22 -7.74 -18.32
N VAL A 37 -2.32 -7.08 -17.16
CA VAL A 37 -3.36 -6.08 -16.87
C VAL A 37 -2.79 -4.69 -17.07
N GLU A 38 -1.59 -4.43 -16.51
CA GLU A 38 -0.88 -3.16 -16.67
C GLU A 38 0.63 -3.40 -16.80
N ASN A 39 1.29 -2.51 -17.55
CA ASN A 39 2.74 -2.46 -17.66
C ASN A 39 3.27 -1.19 -16.96
N PHE A 40 4.52 -1.23 -16.54
CA PHE A 40 5.30 -0.02 -16.28
C PHE A 40 5.78 0.58 -17.61
N ASP A 41 6.01 1.88 -17.64
CA ASP A 41 6.68 2.57 -18.77
C ASP A 41 8.21 2.34 -18.76
N VAL A 42 8.61 1.10 -18.44
CA VAL A 42 10.00 0.66 -18.34
C VAL A 42 10.15 -0.68 -19.02
N GLN A 43 11.14 -0.79 -19.88
CA GLN A 43 11.43 -2.00 -20.64
C GLN A 43 12.44 -2.90 -19.93
N PHE A 44 12.39 -4.19 -20.25
CA PHE A 44 13.51 -5.09 -19.98
C PHE A 44 14.68 -4.74 -20.90
N LYS A 45 15.90 -4.87 -20.38
CA LYS A 45 17.10 -4.88 -21.22
C LYS A 45 17.18 -6.24 -21.89
N VAL A 46 16.99 -6.30 -23.19
CA VAL A 46 17.09 -7.51 -24.02
C VAL A 46 18.27 -7.38 -24.99
N CYS A 47 18.80 -8.53 -25.43
CA CYS A 47 19.96 -8.54 -26.35
C CYS A 47 19.60 -8.07 -27.76
N ASP A 48 18.36 -8.30 -28.19
CA ASP A 48 17.87 -7.88 -29.50
C ASP A 48 17.25 -6.46 -29.39
N PRO A 49 17.87 -5.43 -29.99
CA PRO A 49 17.37 -4.06 -29.91
C PRO A 49 16.05 -3.82 -30.66
N SER A 50 15.64 -4.74 -31.53
CA SER A 50 14.35 -4.67 -32.22
C SER A 50 13.17 -5.11 -31.35
N LEU A 51 13.45 -5.80 -30.23
CA LEU A 51 12.45 -6.36 -29.35
C LEU A 51 12.16 -5.45 -28.17
N VAL A 52 10.94 -4.87 -28.14
CA VAL A 52 10.48 -4.01 -27.07
C VAL A 52 9.58 -4.81 -26.13
N ILE A 53 10.05 -5.06 -24.89
CA ILE A 53 9.30 -5.79 -23.86
C ILE A 53 9.19 -4.93 -22.63
N TYR A 54 7.96 -4.49 -22.29
CA TYR A 54 7.70 -3.74 -21.08
C TYR A 54 7.67 -4.63 -19.85
N LYS A 55 8.13 -4.09 -18.71
CA LYS A 55 8.02 -4.79 -17.43
C LYS A 55 6.55 -4.80 -16.97
N PRO A 56 5.97 -5.98 -16.67
CA PRO A 56 4.60 -6.04 -16.19
C PRO A 56 4.49 -5.43 -14.78
N ALA A 57 3.57 -4.49 -14.60
CA ALA A 57 3.23 -3.91 -13.31
C ALA A 57 2.21 -4.78 -12.58
N VAL A 58 1.17 -5.22 -13.30
CA VAL A 58 0.07 -6.03 -12.79
C VAL A 58 -0.24 -7.15 -13.78
N ILE A 59 -0.33 -8.38 -13.29
CA ILE A 59 -0.75 -9.55 -14.09
C ILE A 59 -1.94 -10.24 -13.42
N ARG A 60 -2.76 -10.91 -14.22
CA ARG A 60 -3.89 -11.72 -13.77
C ARG A 60 -3.69 -13.18 -14.16
N VAL A 61 -3.80 -14.08 -13.16
CA VAL A 61 -3.81 -15.52 -13.41
C VAL A 61 -5.26 -16.04 -13.53
N PRO A 62 -5.53 -17.01 -14.42
CA PRO A 62 -6.90 -17.50 -14.67
C PRO A 62 -7.48 -18.31 -13.50
N LYS A 63 -6.65 -18.71 -12.56
CA LYS A 63 -7.07 -19.56 -11.44
C LYS A 63 -7.68 -18.72 -10.31
N TYR A 64 -8.95 -18.98 -9.99
CA TYR A 64 -9.53 -18.54 -8.72
C TYR A 64 -8.89 -19.33 -7.58
N VAL A 65 -8.40 -18.64 -6.59
CA VAL A 65 -7.90 -19.28 -5.37
C VAL A 65 -8.65 -18.66 -4.19
N ASN A 66 -9.48 -19.47 -3.53
CA ASN A 66 -10.14 -19.05 -2.30
C ASN A 66 -9.06 -18.70 -1.27
N THR A 67 -8.83 -17.43 -1.05
CA THR A 67 -7.98 -16.97 0.03
C THR A 67 -8.86 -16.56 1.18
N HIS A 68 -8.67 -17.19 2.31
CA HIS A 68 -8.98 -16.51 3.55
C HIS A 68 -8.24 -15.17 3.51
N ILE A 69 -9.00 -14.09 3.33
CA ILE A 69 -8.46 -12.74 3.38
C ILE A 69 -7.81 -12.61 4.75
N HIS A 70 -6.50 -12.60 4.80
CA HIS A 70 -5.78 -12.38 6.06
C HIS A 70 -6.16 -10.98 6.54
N LYS A 71 -7.09 -10.93 7.49
CA LYS A 71 -7.48 -9.67 8.11
C LYS A 71 -6.23 -9.10 8.77
N VAL A 72 -5.74 -7.99 8.25
CA VAL A 72 -4.62 -7.28 8.86
C VAL A 72 -5.02 -6.89 10.28
N PRO A 73 -4.29 -7.31 11.32
CA PRO A 73 -4.59 -6.91 12.69
C PRO A 73 -4.29 -5.42 12.89
N LEU A 74 -5.16 -4.74 13.63
CA LEU A 74 -5.01 -3.33 13.99
C LEU A 74 -3.92 -3.22 15.07
N THR A 75 -2.69 -3.00 14.63
CA THR A 75 -1.53 -2.79 15.51
C THR A 75 -0.86 -1.46 15.21
N ARG A 76 -0.17 -0.90 16.20
CA ARG A 76 0.63 0.33 16.06
C ARG A 76 1.59 0.25 14.86
N GLU A 77 2.31 -0.87 14.73
CA GLU A 77 3.27 -1.08 13.65
C GLU A 77 2.59 -1.09 12.27
N ASN A 78 1.42 -1.72 12.16
CA ASN A 78 0.67 -1.78 10.92
C ASN A 78 0.06 -0.43 10.52
N ILE A 79 -0.36 0.40 11.49
CA ILE A 79 -0.79 1.77 11.25
C ILE A 79 0.39 2.60 10.72
N PHE A 80 1.56 2.52 11.37
CA PHE A 80 2.75 3.22 10.91
C PHE A 80 3.17 2.80 9.49
N LYS A 81 3.11 1.51 9.18
CA LYS A 81 3.40 1.00 7.82
C LYS A 81 2.39 1.50 6.79
N ARG A 82 1.08 1.53 7.12
CA ARG A 82 0.05 2.07 6.25
C ARG A 82 0.31 3.53 5.90
N ASP A 83 0.67 4.33 6.89
CA ASP A 83 0.91 5.76 6.77
C ASP A 83 2.37 6.07 6.37
N ASN A 84 3.13 5.04 5.96
CA ASN A 84 4.50 5.17 5.48
C ASN A 84 5.44 5.83 6.51
N HIS A 85 5.22 5.58 7.82
CA HIS A 85 5.92 6.23 8.94
C HIS A 85 5.90 7.75 8.87
N THR A 86 4.82 8.34 8.37
CA THR A 86 4.65 9.77 8.12
C THR A 86 3.49 10.31 8.94
N CYS A 87 3.66 11.46 9.57
CA CYS A 87 2.56 12.15 10.24
C CYS A 87 1.52 12.61 9.21
N VAL A 88 0.26 12.17 9.34
CA VAL A 88 -0.81 12.51 8.38
C VAL A 88 -1.19 13.99 8.41
N TYR A 89 -0.92 14.70 9.54
CA TYR A 89 -1.29 16.10 9.72
C TYR A 89 -0.29 17.10 9.14
N CYS A 90 1.01 16.78 9.15
CA CYS A 90 2.06 17.72 8.72
C CYS A 90 3.09 17.12 7.76
N GLY A 91 2.94 15.86 7.37
CA GLY A 91 3.88 15.19 6.46
C GLY A 91 5.26 14.86 7.06
N TYR A 92 5.43 15.04 8.38
CA TYR A 92 6.69 14.76 9.05
C TYR A 92 7.02 13.26 9.03
N ASN A 93 8.21 12.89 8.53
CA ASN A 93 8.67 11.50 8.37
C ASN A 93 10.11 11.24 8.84
N ASP A 94 10.71 12.19 9.56
CA ASP A 94 12.08 12.06 10.07
C ASP A 94 12.06 11.33 11.43
N ASN A 95 13.14 10.58 11.74
CA ASN A 95 13.27 9.81 12.98
C ASN A 95 13.57 10.67 14.23
N THR A 96 13.72 12.00 14.09
CA THR A 96 14.04 12.91 15.20
C THR A 96 12.87 13.15 16.15
N ARG A 97 11.63 12.95 15.72
CA ARG A 97 10.43 13.07 16.54
C ARG A 97 9.75 11.72 16.71
N LYS A 98 9.28 11.45 17.91
CA LYS A 98 8.54 10.22 18.19
C LYS A 98 7.19 10.24 17.47
N LEU A 99 6.94 9.26 16.61
CA LEU A 99 5.62 9.00 16.04
C LEU A 99 4.71 8.34 17.08
N THR A 100 3.46 8.76 17.09
CA THR A 100 2.38 8.28 17.97
C THR A 100 1.18 7.85 17.13
N ILE A 101 0.21 7.20 17.76
CA ILE A 101 -1.10 6.94 17.17
C ILE A 101 -2.06 8.01 17.73
N ASP A 102 -2.86 8.57 16.86
CA ASP A 102 -3.93 9.50 17.20
C ASP A 102 -5.29 9.01 16.71
N HIS A 103 -6.35 9.40 17.40
CA HIS A 103 -7.73 9.17 17.00
C HIS A 103 -8.25 10.38 16.20
N VAL A 104 -8.63 10.17 14.95
CA VAL A 104 -9.23 11.20 14.09
C VAL A 104 -10.43 11.82 14.78
N ILE A 105 -11.39 11.00 15.21
CA ILE A 105 -12.45 11.35 16.15
C ILE A 105 -11.96 10.97 17.55
N PRO A 106 -11.80 11.93 18.47
CA PRO A 106 -11.32 11.65 19.82
C PRO A 106 -12.16 10.61 20.54
N GLN A 107 -11.54 9.82 21.41
CA GLN A 107 -12.27 8.83 22.23
C GLN A 107 -13.33 9.48 23.12
N SER A 108 -13.05 10.67 23.67
CA SER A 108 -13.99 11.47 24.45
C SER A 108 -15.26 11.86 23.66
N LYS A 109 -15.15 11.91 22.32
CA LYS A 109 -16.26 12.19 21.39
C LYS A 109 -16.79 10.93 20.70
N GLY A 110 -16.53 9.72 21.25
CA GLY A 110 -17.04 8.45 20.75
C GLY A 110 -16.18 7.78 19.67
N GLY A 111 -14.96 8.24 19.45
CA GLY A 111 -14.04 7.63 18.47
C GLY A 111 -13.61 6.23 18.87
N LEU A 112 -13.71 5.29 17.93
CA LEU A 112 -13.40 3.88 18.14
C LEU A 112 -11.95 3.54 17.76
N ASN A 113 -11.44 2.44 18.31
CA ASN A 113 -10.19 1.82 17.86
C ASN A 113 -10.45 1.04 16.57
N SER A 114 -10.40 1.71 15.43
CA SER A 114 -10.69 1.14 14.12
C SER A 114 -9.71 1.66 13.05
N TRP A 115 -9.65 0.97 11.92
CA TRP A 115 -8.75 1.35 10.82
C TRP A 115 -9.08 2.71 10.20
N ASP A 116 -10.32 3.09 10.22
CA ASP A 116 -10.88 4.35 9.72
C ASP A 116 -10.77 5.52 10.70
N ASN A 117 -10.34 5.25 11.95
CA ASN A 117 -10.21 6.28 12.97
C ASN A 117 -8.81 6.43 13.56
N LEU A 118 -7.91 5.46 13.38
CA LEU A 118 -6.53 5.54 13.90
C LEU A 118 -5.53 5.96 12.82
N VAL A 119 -4.69 6.94 13.13
CA VAL A 119 -3.70 7.49 12.20
C VAL A 119 -2.34 7.70 12.87
N THR A 120 -1.30 7.77 12.04
CA THR A 120 0.05 8.15 12.48
C THR A 120 0.14 9.65 12.66
N ALA A 121 0.57 10.10 13.84
CA ALA A 121 0.81 11.50 14.14
C ALA A 121 2.19 11.69 14.78
N CYS A 122 2.87 12.81 14.53
CA CYS A 122 4.03 13.18 15.34
C CYS A 122 3.56 13.72 16.72
N GLY A 123 4.42 13.62 17.73
CA GLY A 123 4.08 14.04 19.09
C GLY A 123 3.60 15.51 19.18
N LYS A 124 4.13 16.39 18.30
CA LYS A 124 3.68 17.79 18.25
C LYS A 124 2.23 17.90 17.78
N CYS A 125 1.90 17.37 16.59
CA CYS A 125 0.54 17.44 16.05
C CYS A 125 -0.48 16.71 16.95
N ASN A 126 -0.09 15.56 17.53
CA ASN A 126 -0.96 14.83 18.45
C ASN A 126 -1.27 15.64 19.71
N GLY A 127 -0.25 16.32 20.28
CA GLY A 127 -0.44 17.20 21.44
C GLY A 127 -1.28 18.44 21.13
N GLU A 128 -1.07 19.05 19.95
CA GLU A 128 -1.85 20.23 19.50
C GLU A 128 -3.31 19.87 19.20
N LYS A 129 -3.55 18.69 18.61
CA LYS A 129 -4.90 18.25 18.31
C LYS A 129 -5.67 17.83 19.58
N ALA A 130 -5.01 17.11 20.49
CA ALA A 130 -5.65 16.64 21.73
C ALA A 130 -7.07 16.08 21.49
N ASP A 131 -8.10 16.64 22.12
CA ASP A 131 -9.51 16.25 22.00
C ASP A 131 -10.29 17.00 20.90
N LEU A 132 -9.59 17.72 20.01
CA LEU A 132 -10.22 18.43 18.90
C LEU A 132 -10.63 17.45 17.77
N THR A 133 -11.76 17.73 17.14
CA THR A 133 -12.10 17.11 15.84
C THR A 133 -11.21 17.67 14.73
N LEU A 134 -11.24 17.08 13.52
CA LEU A 134 -10.48 17.62 12.37
C LEU A 134 -10.90 19.04 12.01
N GLU A 135 -12.19 19.33 12.08
CA GLU A 135 -12.74 20.66 11.81
C GLU A 135 -12.23 21.69 12.82
N GLU A 136 -12.28 21.36 14.11
CA GLU A 136 -11.77 22.22 15.19
C GLU A 136 -10.24 22.39 15.11
N PHE A 137 -9.51 21.35 14.66
CA PHE A 137 -8.06 21.38 14.48
C PHE A 137 -7.64 22.10 13.20
N GLY A 138 -8.56 22.33 12.26
CA GLY A 138 -8.30 23.01 10.99
C GLY A 138 -7.38 22.22 10.04
N LYS A 139 -7.43 20.89 10.08
CA LYS A 139 -6.65 20.00 9.22
C LYS A 139 -7.55 19.07 8.45
N GLU A 140 -7.22 18.89 7.17
CA GLU A 140 -7.79 17.85 6.33
C GLU A 140 -6.79 16.69 6.18
N ILE A 141 -7.28 15.48 6.25
CA ILE A 141 -6.50 14.26 6.00
C ILE A 141 -7.25 13.33 5.06
N PRO A 142 -6.55 12.50 4.29
CA PRO A 142 -7.19 11.41 3.57
C PRO A 142 -7.95 10.49 4.53
N VAL A 143 -9.11 10.00 4.13
CA VAL A 143 -9.89 9.04 4.94
C VAL A 143 -9.03 7.80 5.20
N PRO A 144 -8.73 7.47 6.47
CA PRO A 144 -7.92 6.30 6.76
C PRO A 144 -8.69 5.03 6.40
N VAL A 145 -8.04 4.10 5.71
CA VAL A 145 -8.64 2.82 5.29
C VAL A 145 -7.84 1.63 5.82
N ARG A 146 -8.47 0.46 5.91
CA ARG A 146 -7.76 -0.77 6.24
C ARG A 146 -6.83 -1.13 5.08
N PRO A 147 -5.52 -1.30 5.30
CA PRO A 147 -4.60 -1.69 4.25
C PRO A 147 -4.79 -3.15 3.84
N HIS A 148 -4.55 -3.44 2.58
CA HIS A 148 -4.41 -4.82 2.15
C HIS A 148 -3.13 -5.43 2.73
N TYR A 149 -3.14 -6.73 3.11
CA TYR A 149 -1.98 -7.35 3.77
C TYR A 149 -0.69 -7.27 2.93
N LEU A 150 -0.78 -7.24 1.61
CA LEU A 150 0.38 -7.11 0.71
C LEU A 150 1.10 -5.77 0.85
N MET A 151 0.40 -4.70 1.24
CA MET A 151 1.01 -3.39 1.50
C MET A 151 1.98 -3.43 2.69
N LEU A 152 1.72 -4.32 3.64
CA LEU A 152 2.53 -4.46 4.85
C LEU A 152 3.74 -5.39 4.67
N MET A 153 3.90 -6.00 3.50
CA MET A 153 5.05 -6.86 3.23
C MET A 153 6.34 -6.04 3.12
N LYS A 154 7.34 -6.41 3.90
CA LYS A 154 8.68 -5.77 3.92
C LYS A 154 9.38 -5.73 2.55
N SER A 155 8.94 -6.55 1.60
CA SER A 155 9.54 -6.64 0.25
C SER A 155 9.20 -5.46 -0.67
N VAL A 156 8.30 -4.57 -0.27
CA VAL A 156 7.84 -3.44 -1.07
C VAL A 156 8.16 -2.15 -0.33
N ALA A 157 9.32 -1.58 -0.63
CA ALA A 157 9.75 -0.31 -0.05
C ALA A 157 8.90 0.89 -0.53
N HIS A 158 8.27 0.75 -1.71
CA HIS A 158 7.39 1.75 -2.29
C HIS A 158 6.30 1.03 -3.10
N ILE A 159 5.04 1.40 -2.88
CA ILE A 159 3.91 0.85 -3.65
C ILE A 159 3.78 1.64 -4.94
N PRO A 160 3.92 1.00 -6.11
CA PRO A 160 3.71 1.66 -7.39
C PRO A 160 2.26 2.16 -7.54
N ASP A 161 2.08 3.28 -8.22
CA ASP A 161 0.74 3.86 -8.44
C ASP A 161 -0.19 2.90 -9.20
N ASN A 162 0.35 2.12 -10.14
CA ASN A 162 -0.35 1.06 -10.87
C ASN A 162 -0.98 -0.02 -9.96
N TRP A 163 -0.52 -0.19 -8.73
CA TRP A 163 -1.05 -1.21 -7.82
C TRP A 163 -2.18 -0.68 -6.92
N ARG A 164 -2.25 0.64 -6.74
CA ARG A 164 -3.21 1.27 -5.81
C ARG A 164 -4.67 0.87 -6.08
N PRO A 165 -5.16 0.81 -7.34
CA PRO A 165 -6.55 0.43 -7.61
C PRO A 165 -6.93 -0.97 -7.14
N TYR A 166 -5.94 -1.84 -6.89
CA TYR A 166 -6.15 -3.24 -6.48
C TYR A 166 -5.87 -3.49 -5.00
N LEU A 167 -5.30 -2.53 -4.29
CA LEU A 167 -4.86 -2.68 -2.88
C LEU A 167 -5.72 -1.89 -1.89
N PHE A 168 -6.54 -0.95 -2.38
CA PHE A 168 -7.39 -0.06 -1.59
C PHE A 168 -8.87 -0.20 -1.92
#